data_907b2b19acc1c6f376413ba6f86dc96e
#
_entry.id   907b2b19acc1c6f376413ba6f86dc96e
#
_cell.length_a   1.000
_cell.length_b   1.000
_cell.length_c   1.000
_cell.angle_alpha   90.00
_cell.angle_beta   90.00
_cell.angle_gamma   90.00
#
_symmetry.space_group_name_H-M   'P 1'
#
loop_
_entity.id
_entity.type
_entity.pdbx_description
1 polymer ?
#
loop_
_entity_poly.entity_id
_entity_poly.type
_entity_poly.pdbx_seq_one_letter_code
_entity_poly.pdbx_strand_id
1 'polypeptide(L)'
;MNCYFKYIMLVVASVFALSSCEEKEVEVYGDEAYLVFEMPGYGLNNTPRDSMVFSFPAKGDDCVEDTLWFKVRIIGKAFPYDREIKLVVNEETTTAKRDENYKLEPVIMPANSYTVDVPLVVYRAGLKDKSVRLELTVEPNEYFGVGFDKTSKAVFWWGDMFIKPDNWDISNYKPCFGE
;
A
#
# COMPACT_ATOMS: atom_id res chain seq x y z
N MET A 1 -11.10 -67.35 23.26
CA MET A 1 -11.07 -66.17 22.42
C MET A 1 -9.74 -66.16 21.68
N ASN A 2 -9.77 -66.53 20.38
CA ASN A 2 -8.61 -67.00 19.62
C ASN A 2 -7.57 -65.90 19.44
N CYS A 3 -6.30 -66.24 19.66
CA CYS A 3 -5.15 -65.31 19.53
C CYS A 3 -5.13 -64.59 18.15
N TYR A 4 -5.55 -65.28 17.09
CA TYR A 4 -5.68 -64.75 15.74
C TYR A 4 -6.67 -63.57 15.62
N PHE A 5 -7.75 -63.56 16.39
CA PHE A 5 -8.73 -62.51 16.38
C PHE A 5 -8.16 -61.20 16.91
N LYS A 6 -7.26 -61.25 17.91
CA LYS A 6 -6.55 -60.06 18.42
C LYS A 6 -5.59 -59.48 17.39
N TYR A 7 -4.88 -60.33 16.65
CA TYR A 7 -3.97 -59.84 15.60
C TYR A 7 -4.72 -59.21 14.42
N ILE A 8 -5.85 -59.79 14.03
CA ILE A 8 -6.69 -59.21 12.97
C ILE A 8 -7.24 -57.85 13.39
N MET A 9 -7.71 -57.68 14.63
CA MET A 9 -8.17 -56.37 15.16
C MET A 9 -7.04 -55.32 15.19
N LEU A 10 -5.81 -55.76 15.53
CA LEU A 10 -4.65 -54.87 15.59
C LEU A 10 -4.23 -54.40 14.18
N VAL A 11 -4.27 -55.28 13.20
CA VAL A 11 -3.98 -54.92 11.79
C VAL A 11 -5.05 -54.00 11.21
N VAL A 12 -6.33 -54.26 11.49
CA VAL A 12 -7.43 -53.37 11.04
C VAL A 12 -7.32 -51.98 11.69
N ALA A 13 -6.99 -51.91 12.98
CA ALA A 13 -6.80 -50.65 13.68
C ALA A 13 -5.60 -49.83 13.12
N SER A 14 -4.51 -50.51 12.71
CA SER A 14 -3.33 -49.84 12.11
C SER A 14 -3.63 -49.29 10.71
N VAL A 15 -4.48 -49.93 9.91
CA VAL A 15 -4.88 -49.46 8.59
C VAL A 15 -5.74 -48.20 8.69
N PHE A 16 -6.61 -48.11 9.69
CA PHE A 16 -7.41 -46.88 9.92
C PHE A 16 -6.60 -45.71 10.46
N ALA A 17 -5.46 -45.94 11.11
CA ALA A 17 -4.59 -44.89 11.61
C ALA A 17 -3.77 -44.20 10.49
N LEU A 18 -3.64 -44.82 9.32
CA LEU A 18 -2.87 -44.27 8.18
C LEU A 18 -3.70 -43.45 7.21
N SER A 19 -5.02 -43.42 7.35
CA SER A 19 -5.91 -42.67 6.44
C SER A 19 -6.32 -41.26 6.96
N SER A 20 -5.67 -40.75 8.01
CA SER A 20 -6.00 -39.44 8.62
C SER A 20 -5.07 -38.30 8.18
N CYS A 21 -4.63 -38.33 6.94
CA CYS A 21 -4.08 -37.10 6.31
C CYS A 21 -5.05 -36.64 5.22
N GLU A 22 -6.11 -35.94 5.59
CA GLU A 22 -6.70 -34.99 4.66
C GLU A 22 -5.67 -33.88 4.49
N GLU A 23 -4.93 -33.89 3.38
CA GLU A 23 -4.32 -32.67 2.87
C GLU A 23 -5.48 -31.69 2.63
N LYS A 24 -5.67 -30.77 3.56
CA LYS A 24 -6.44 -29.55 3.24
C LYS A 24 -5.72 -28.97 2.03
N GLU A 25 -6.39 -28.97 0.88
CA GLU A 25 -5.95 -28.17 -0.25
C GLU A 25 -5.68 -26.78 0.32
N VAL A 26 -4.41 -26.37 0.27
CA VAL A 26 -4.06 -24.98 0.55
C VAL A 26 -4.86 -24.21 -0.47
N GLU A 27 -5.85 -23.42 -0.02
CA GLU A 27 -6.54 -22.50 -0.90
C GLU A 27 -5.46 -21.65 -1.57
N VAL A 28 -5.08 -22.08 -2.77
CA VAL A 28 -4.22 -21.28 -3.65
C VAL A 28 -5.03 -20.03 -3.88
N TYR A 29 -4.48 -18.89 -3.46
CA TYR A 29 -5.07 -17.58 -3.80
C TYR A 29 -5.58 -17.67 -5.22
N GLY A 30 -6.88 -17.47 -5.42
CA GLY A 30 -7.48 -17.50 -6.73
C GLY A 30 -6.70 -16.59 -7.69
N ASP A 31 -6.97 -16.65 -8.99
CA ASP A 31 -6.30 -15.81 -10.00
C ASP A 31 -6.51 -14.30 -9.77
N GLU A 32 -7.13 -13.93 -8.65
CA GLU A 32 -7.37 -12.55 -8.22
C GLU A 32 -6.07 -11.90 -7.73
N ALA A 33 -5.77 -10.76 -8.31
CA ALA A 33 -4.68 -9.89 -7.87
C ALA A 33 -5.26 -8.66 -7.18
N TYR A 34 -4.70 -8.31 -6.01
CA TYR A 34 -5.11 -7.14 -5.23
C TYR A 34 -4.02 -6.11 -5.25
N LEU A 35 -4.40 -4.83 -5.29
CA LEU A 35 -3.46 -3.72 -5.25
C LEU A 35 -3.38 -3.12 -3.85
N VAL A 36 -2.16 -2.81 -3.46
CA VAL A 36 -1.86 -2.09 -2.21
C VAL A 36 -0.88 -0.97 -2.48
N PHE A 37 -1.05 0.15 -1.77
CA PHE A 37 -0.07 1.24 -1.78
C PHE A 37 1.10 0.92 -0.85
N GLU A 38 2.29 1.28 -1.29
CA GLU A 38 3.51 1.17 -0.51
C GLU A 38 4.20 2.54 -0.48
N MET A 39 4.05 3.23 0.65
CA MET A 39 4.66 4.54 0.87
C MET A 39 6.11 4.40 1.30
N PRO A 40 7.00 5.32 0.88
CA PRO A 40 8.38 5.29 1.32
C PRO A 40 8.49 5.53 2.83
N GLY A 41 9.39 4.77 3.45
CA GLY A 41 9.68 4.83 4.88
C GLY A 41 8.71 4.03 5.75
N TYR A 42 9.02 4.00 7.03
CA TYR A 42 8.23 3.31 8.05
C TYR A 42 7.78 4.29 9.12
N GLY A 43 6.58 4.08 9.64
CA GLY A 43 6.08 4.78 10.82
C GLY A 43 6.75 4.28 12.11
N LEU A 44 6.28 4.79 13.25
CA LEU A 44 6.67 4.28 14.55
C LEU A 44 6.35 2.79 14.66
N ASN A 45 7.21 2.04 15.34
CA ASN A 45 7.10 0.59 15.49
C ASN A 45 7.17 -0.22 14.18
N ASN A 46 7.88 0.30 13.18
CA ASN A 46 8.07 -0.36 11.89
C ASN A 46 6.74 -0.67 11.15
N THR A 47 5.73 0.16 11.35
CA THR A 47 4.47 0.04 10.63
C THR A 47 4.57 0.67 9.24
N PRO A 48 3.96 0.08 8.19
CA PRO A 48 3.84 0.71 6.89
C PRO A 48 3.15 2.07 7.02
N ARG A 49 3.64 3.07 6.29
CA ARG A 49 2.97 4.38 6.21
C ARG A 49 1.86 4.32 5.16
N ASP A 50 0.78 5.04 5.42
CA ASP A 50 -0.31 5.31 4.50
C ASP A 50 -0.29 6.73 3.94
N SER A 51 0.68 7.55 4.41
CA SER A 51 0.74 8.97 4.09
C SER A 51 2.16 9.46 3.82
N MET A 52 2.25 10.49 2.98
CA MET A 52 3.47 11.23 2.67
C MET A 52 3.25 12.71 2.86
N VAL A 53 4.23 13.38 3.48
CA VAL A 53 4.22 14.82 3.70
C VAL A 53 5.41 15.45 2.98
N PHE A 54 5.15 16.53 2.24
CA PHE A 54 6.16 17.28 1.52
C PHE A 54 6.00 18.78 1.76
N SER A 55 7.10 19.50 1.95
CA SER A 55 7.11 20.93 2.18
C SER A 55 8.10 21.59 1.23
N PHE A 56 7.62 22.48 0.36
CA PHE A 56 8.46 23.22 -0.59
C PHE A 56 9.58 24.03 0.10
N PRO A 57 9.34 24.72 1.23
CA PRO A 57 10.39 25.46 1.94
C PRO A 57 11.59 24.58 2.35
N ALA A 58 11.39 23.27 2.53
CA ALA A 58 12.49 22.34 2.84
C ALA A 58 13.42 22.09 1.65
N LYS A 59 13.01 22.42 0.42
CA LYS A 59 13.79 22.28 -0.83
C LYS A 59 14.44 23.59 -1.28
N GLY A 60 14.00 24.71 -0.73
CA GLY A 60 14.47 26.05 -1.10
C GLY A 60 13.41 26.86 -1.88
N ASP A 61 13.70 28.15 -2.03
CA ASP A 61 12.75 29.11 -2.62
C ASP A 61 12.57 28.92 -4.13
N ASP A 62 13.58 28.41 -4.82
CA ASP A 62 13.59 28.17 -6.26
C ASP A 62 12.80 26.91 -6.68
N CYS A 63 12.42 26.06 -5.73
CA CYS A 63 11.68 24.86 -6.01
C CYS A 63 10.20 25.19 -6.27
N VAL A 64 9.76 25.11 -7.52
CA VAL A 64 8.38 25.41 -7.94
C VAL A 64 7.53 24.16 -8.18
N GLU A 65 8.18 23.02 -8.41
CA GLU A 65 7.57 21.71 -8.57
C GLU A 65 8.52 20.61 -8.08
N ASP A 66 7.97 19.49 -7.66
CA ASP A 66 8.74 18.29 -7.30
C ASP A 66 7.93 17.03 -7.63
N THR A 67 8.58 15.87 -7.62
CA THR A 67 7.93 14.59 -7.88
C THR A 67 7.98 13.72 -6.64
N LEU A 68 6.81 13.38 -6.13
CA LEU A 68 6.64 12.44 -5.03
C LEU A 68 6.50 11.03 -5.60
N TRP A 69 7.42 10.14 -5.24
CA TRP A 69 7.41 8.77 -5.70
C TRP A 69 6.80 7.86 -4.66
N PHE A 70 5.83 7.07 -5.08
CA PHE A 70 5.25 5.99 -4.27
C PHE A 70 5.13 4.72 -5.11
N LYS A 71 4.92 3.58 -4.45
CA LYS A 71 4.77 2.30 -5.13
C LYS A 71 3.34 1.79 -5.04
N VAL A 72 2.91 1.12 -6.11
CA VAL A 72 1.75 0.24 -6.07
C VAL A 72 2.25 -1.18 -6.24
N ARG A 73 1.82 -2.08 -5.37
CA ARG A 73 2.24 -3.48 -5.35
C ARG A 73 1.05 -4.41 -5.50
N ILE A 74 1.28 -5.52 -6.21
CA ILE A 74 0.34 -6.61 -6.34
C ILE A 74 0.48 -7.57 -5.16
N ILE A 75 -0.64 -7.97 -4.57
CA ILE A 75 -0.78 -9.16 -3.73
C ILE A 75 -1.52 -10.18 -4.58
N GLY A 76 -0.88 -11.30 -4.90
CA GLY A 76 -1.41 -12.32 -5.79
C GLY A 76 -0.44 -12.62 -6.93
N LYS A 77 -0.97 -12.99 -8.09
CA LYS A 77 -0.19 -13.46 -9.23
C LYS A 77 0.21 -12.32 -10.17
N ALA A 78 1.47 -12.30 -10.62
CA ALA A 78 1.86 -11.46 -11.74
C ALA A 78 1.38 -12.07 -13.06
N PHE A 79 1.11 -11.23 -14.05
CA PHE A 79 0.62 -11.65 -15.35
C PHE A 79 1.64 -11.31 -16.45
N PRO A 80 1.65 -12.05 -17.57
CA PRO A 80 2.66 -11.88 -18.61
C PRO A 80 2.35 -10.74 -19.60
N TYR A 81 1.47 -9.80 -19.24
CA TYR A 81 1.09 -8.64 -20.06
C TYR A 81 0.87 -7.40 -19.18
N ASP A 82 0.97 -6.24 -19.80
CA ASP A 82 0.74 -4.94 -19.16
C ASP A 82 -0.73 -4.76 -18.78
N ARG A 83 -0.99 -4.13 -17.63
CA ARG A 83 -2.35 -3.92 -17.10
C ARG A 83 -2.49 -2.52 -16.53
N GLU A 84 -3.56 -1.85 -16.88
CA GLU A 84 -3.88 -0.55 -16.34
C GLU A 84 -4.30 -0.64 -14.86
N ILE A 85 -3.76 0.25 -14.04
CA ILE A 85 -4.17 0.46 -12.66
C ILE A 85 -5.04 1.73 -12.62
N LYS A 86 -6.27 1.59 -12.17
CA LYS A 86 -7.15 2.73 -11.98
C LYS A 86 -6.98 3.32 -10.58
N LEU A 87 -6.34 4.49 -10.51
CA LEU A 87 -6.25 5.30 -9.31
C LEU A 87 -7.32 6.39 -9.35
N VAL A 88 -8.13 6.46 -8.30
CA VAL A 88 -9.25 7.40 -8.17
C VAL A 88 -8.98 8.33 -7.00
N VAL A 89 -9.34 9.60 -7.19
CA VAL A 89 -9.26 10.62 -6.15
C VAL A 89 -10.51 10.54 -5.27
N ASN A 90 -10.32 10.50 -3.96
CA ASN A 90 -11.43 10.67 -3.03
C ASN A 90 -11.75 12.17 -2.89
N GLU A 91 -12.76 12.62 -3.62
CA GLU A 91 -13.15 14.03 -3.69
C GLU A 91 -13.65 14.59 -2.35
N GLU A 92 -14.20 13.75 -1.46
CA GLU A 92 -14.72 14.19 -0.16
C GLU A 92 -13.61 14.67 0.79
N THR A 93 -12.42 14.08 0.66
CA THR A 93 -11.29 14.33 1.57
C THR A 93 -10.13 15.06 0.90
N THR A 94 -10.18 15.24 -0.41
CA THR A 94 -9.14 15.90 -1.20
C THR A 94 -9.41 17.39 -1.33
N THR A 95 -8.36 18.20 -1.10
CA THR A 95 -8.39 19.66 -1.31
C THR A 95 -7.52 20.10 -2.48
N ALA A 96 -6.62 19.20 -2.94
CA ALA A 96 -5.76 19.45 -4.09
C ALA A 96 -6.56 19.35 -5.40
N LYS A 97 -6.26 20.21 -6.35
CA LYS A 97 -6.91 20.24 -7.68
C LYS A 97 -5.96 19.70 -8.73
N ARG A 98 -6.48 18.79 -9.56
CA ARG A 98 -5.74 18.24 -10.71
C ARG A 98 -5.33 19.38 -11.65
N ASP A 99 -4.14 19.30 -12.21
CA ASP A 99 -3.53 20.25 -13.17
C ASP A 99 -3.26 21.65 -12.60
N GLU A 100 -3.72 21.94 -11.36
CA GLU A 100 -3.41 23.17 -10.63
C GLU A 100 -2.38 22.90 -9.52
N ASN A 101 -2.62 21.88 -8.69
CA ASN A 101 -1.77 21.55 -7.55
C ASN A 101 -0.96 20.26 -7.79
N TYR A 102 -1.42 19.38 -8.66
CA TYR A 102 -0.73 18.13 -8.98
C TYR A 102 -1.05 17.63 -10.39
N LYS A 103 -0.16 16.74 -10.88
CA LYS A 103 -0.36 15.95 -12.09
C LYS A 103 -0.10 14.49 -11.77
N LEU A 104 -1.03 13.63 -12.18
CA LEU A 104 -0.92 12.18 -12.07
C LEU A 104 -1.26 11.57 -13.43
N GLU A 105 -0.28 10.89 -14.02
CA GLU A 105 -0.44 10.19 -15.29
C GLU A 105 -1.09 8.82 -15.08
N PRO A 106 -1.68 8.22 -16.14
CA PRO A 106 -2.17 6.85 -16.09
C PRO A 106 -1.07 5.88 -15.65
N VAL A 107 -1.43 4.94 -14.78
CA VAL A 107 -0.48 3.98 -14.20
C VAL A 107 -0.67 2.63 -14.86
N ILE A 108 0.43 2.05 -15.33
CA ILE A 108 0.44 0.72 -15.95
C ILE A 108 1.35 -0.19 -15.13
N MET A 109 0.82 -1.33 -14.70
CA MET A 109 1.61 -2.40 -14.11
C MET A 109 2.27 -3.19 -15.24
N PRO A 110 3.62 -3.21 -15.31
CA PRO A 110 4.31 -3.93 -16.39
C PRO A 110 4.10 -5.43 -16.33
N ALA A 111 4.24 -6.09 -17.48
CA ALA A 111 4.23 -7.54 -17.57
C ALA A 111 5.24 -8.17 -16.61
N ASN A 112 4.85 -9.26 -15.96
CA ASN A 112 5.67 -10.03 -15.01
C ASN A 112 6.21 -9.22 -13.82
N SER A 113 5.68 -8.01 -13.55
CA SER A 113 6.04 -7.19 -12.41
C SER A 113 5.04 -7.33 -11.29
N TYR A 114 5.53 -7.23 -10.04
CA TYR A 114 4.73 -7.16 -8.83
C TYR A 114 4.61 -5.74 -8.28
N THR A 115 5.41 -4.81 -8.79
CA THR A 115 5.45 -3.42 -8.32
C THR A 115 5.60 -2.46 -9.48
N VAL A 116 5.06 -1.26 -9.29
CA VAL A 116 5.29 -0.11 -10.17
C VAL A 116 5.54 1.13 -9.33
N ASP A 117 6.54 1.92 -9.71
CA ASP A 117 6.79 3.23 -9.15
C ASP A 117 5.90 4.26 -9.84
N VAL A 118 5.15 5.01 -9.06
CA VAL A 118 4.19 6.00 -9.57
C VAL A 118 4.69 7.40 -9.25
N PRO A 119 4.91 8.26 -10.27
CA PRO A 119 5.25 9.65 -10.08
C PRO A 119 3.99 10.49 -9.85
N LEU A 120 3.95 11.20 -8.74
CA LEU A 120 2.99 12.26 -8.47
C LEU A 120 3.73 13.59 -8.54
N VAL A 121 3.54 14.35 -9.61
CA VAL A 121 4.11 15.70 -9.74
C VAL A 121 3.27 16.66 -8.93
N VAL A 122 3.90 17.43 -8.06
CA VAL A 122 3.25 18.42 -7.18
C VAL A 122 3.75 19.83 -7.49
N TYR A 123 2.87 20.81 -7.45
CA TYR A 123 3.15 22.20 -7.78
C TYR A 123 3.06 23.09 -6.54
N ARG A 124 3.99 24.07 -6.45
CA ARG A 124 4.02 25.09 -5.40
C ARG A 124 3.04 26.22 -5.65
N ALA A 125 2.69 26.46 -6.92
CA ALA A 125 1.87 27.60 -7.33
C ALA A 125 0.55 27.67 -6.54
N GLY A 126 0.22 28.86 -6.05
CA GLY A 126 -1.02 29.11 -5.29
C GLY A 126 -1.04 28.58 -3.86
N LEU A 127 0.05 27.97 -3.36
CA LEU A 127 0.12 27.36 -2.02
C LEU A 127 0.83 28.22 -0.96
N LYS A 128 1.08 29.51 -1.23
CA LYS A 128 1.74 30.36 -0.24
C LYS A 128 1.02 30.32 1.12
N ASP A 129 1.75 29.93 2.16
CA ASP A 129 1.25 29.75 3.54
C ASP A 129 0.06 28.77 3.65
N LYS A 130 -0.07 27.87 2.68
CA LYS A 130 -1.15 26.87 2.63
C LYS A 130 -0.59 25.47 2.34
N SER A 131 -1.38 24.48 2.70
CA SER A 131 -1.18 23.08 2.32
C SER A 131 -2.44 22.51 1.68
N VAL A 132 -2.25 21.51 0.84
CA VAL A 132 -3.32 20.74 0.22
C VAL A 132 -3.16 19.26 0.52
N ARG A 133 -4.25 18.53 0.44
CA ARG A 133 -4.35 17.10 0.66
C ARG A 133 -4.87 16.40 -0.58
N LEU A 134 -4.28 15.29 -0.94
CA LEU A 134 -4.75 14.36 -1.96
C LEU A 134 -4.90 12.98 -1.34
N GLU A 135 -6.04 12.36 -1.51
CA GLU A 135 -6.25 10.96 -1.17
C GLU A 135 -6.55 10.17 -2.43
N LEU A 136 -5.70 9.17 -2.69
CA LEU A 136 -5.86 8.23 -3.79
C LEU A 136 -6.37 6.90 -3.25
N THR A 137 -7.28 6.30 -4.00
CA THR A 137 -7.77 4.94 -3.78
C THR A 137 -7.64 4.12 -5.07
N VAL A 138 -7.66 2.81 -4.94
CA VAL A 138 -7.70 1.90 -6.10
C VAL A 138 -9.16 1.65 -6.47
N GLU A 139 -9.51 1.87 -7.72
CA GLU A 139 -10.78 1.39 -8.29
C GLU A 139 -10.58 -0.03 -8.84
N PRO A 140 -11.40 -1.01 -8.41
CA PRO A 140 -11.31 -2.36 -8.94
C PRO A 140 -11.62 -2.41 -10.44
N ASN A 141 -10.94 -3.27 -11.16
CA ASN A 141 -11.18 -3.52 -12.57
C ASN A 141 -11.12 -5.03 -12.87
N GLU A 142 -11.14 -5.43 -14.15
CA GLU A 142 -11.08 -6.83 -14.56
C GLU A 142 -9.80 -7.57 -14.15
N TYR A 143 -8.72 -6.82 -13.82
CA TYR A 143 -7.42 -7.38 -13.46
C TYR A 143 -7.11 -7.32 -11.97
N PHE A 144 -7.70 -6.34 -11.28
CA PHE A 144 -7.32 -6.02 -9.92
C PHE A 144 -8.52 -5.78 -9.01
N GLY A 145 -8.55 -6.47 -7.89
CA GLY A 145 -9.40 -6.14 -6.75
C GLY A 145 -8.77 -5.08 -5.83
N VAL A 146 -9.57 -4.55 -4.91
CA VAL A 146 -9.10 -3.65 -3.85
C VAL A 146 -8.46 -4.48 -2.74
N GLY A 147 -7.27 -4.09 -2.32
CA GLY A 147 -6.57 -4.71 -1.19
C GLY A 147 -7.22 -4.39 0.16
N PHE A 148 -6.49 -4.67 1.24
CA PHE A 148 -6.99 -4.43 2.61
C PHE A 148 -7.18 -2.93 2.88
N ASP A 149 -8.22 -2.56 3.62
CA ASP A 149 -8.63 -1.17 3.91
C ASP A 149 -7.47 -0.23 4.31
N LYS A 150 -6.52 -0.72 5.12
CA LYS A 150 -5.38 0.09 5.57
C LYS A 150 -4.34 0.38 4.49
N THR A 151 -4.30 -0.41 3.42
CA THR A 151 -3.31 -0.30 2.35
C THR A 151 -3.93 0.00 1.00
N SER A 152 -5.25 0.16 0.95
CA SER A 152 -6.02 0.47 -0.27
C SER A 152 -6.12 1.96 -0.56
N LYS A 153 -5.55 2.80 0.32
CA LYS A 153 -5.52 4.26 0.16
C LYS A 153 -4.13 4.82 0.41
N ALA A 154 -3.86 5.94 -0.24
CA ALA A 154 -2.63 6.70 -0.14
C ALA A 154 -2.95 8.18 0.08
N VAL A 155 -2.39 8.78 1.12
CA VAL A 155 -2.63 10.18 1.47
C VAL A 155 -1.36 11.00 1.26
N PHE A 156 -1.48 12.10 0.54
CA PHE A 156 -0.39 13.02 0.30
C PHE A 156 -0.76 14.40 0.82
N TRP A 157 0.19 15.01 1.54
CA TRP A 157 0.11 16.39 1.99
C TRP A 157 1.30 17.16 1.45
N TRP A 158 1.06 18.31 0.84
CA TRP A 158 2.14 19.22 0.46
C TRP A 158 1.70 20.66 0.53
N GLY A 159 2.69 21.58 0.64
CA GLY A 159 2.41 22.99 0.74
C GLY A 159 3.66 23.85 0.72
N ASP A 160 3.43 25.17 0.59
CA ASP A 160 4.46 26.19 0.72
C ASP A 160 4.52 26.71 2.18
N MET A 161 4.61 25.76 3.09
CA MET A 161 4.79 25.95 4.53
C MET A 161 5.40 24.69 5.14
N PHE A 162 5.98 24.80 6.32
CA PHE A 162 6.41 23.61 7.05
C PHE A 162 5.19 22.87 7.61
N ILE A 163 4.94 21.70 7.07
CA ILE A 163 3.83 20.86 7.49
C ILE A 163 4.31 19.92 8.59
N LYS A 164 3.66 20.00 9.75
CA LYS A 164 3.93 19.08 10.85
C LYS A 164 3.33 17.70 10.52
N PRO A 165 4.11 16.61 10.53
CA PRO A 165 3.56 15.27 10.41
C PRO A 165 2.59 14.94 11.56
N ASP A 166 1.51 14.20 11.28
CA ASP A 166 0.49 13.85 12.28
C ASP A 166 1.04 13.09 13.48
N ASN A 167 2.14 12.34 13.29
CA ASN A 167 2.81 11.55 14.33
C ASN A 167 3.97 12.29 15.02
N TRP A 168 4.10 13.60 14.83
CA TRP A 168 5.10 14.39 15.52
C TRP A 168 4.67 14.66 16.96
N ASP A 169 5.04 13.79 17.85
CA ASP A 169 4.86 14.01 19.27
C ASP A 169 5.99 14.91 19.81
N ILE A 170 5.64 16.18 20.07
CA ILE A 170 6.55 17.18 20.63
C ILE A 170 7.06 16.78 22.02
N SER A 171 6.32 15.89 22.74
CA SER A 171 6.67 15.49 24.10
C SER A 171 8.02 14.76 24.20
N ASN A 172 8.48 14.15 23.11
CA ASN A 172 9.75 13.42 23.05
C ASN A 172 10.92 14.23 22.47
N TYR A 173 10.66 15.41 21.93
CA TYR A 173 11.72 16.29 21.46
C TYR A 173 12.08 17.30 22.57
N LYS A 174 13.13 17.00 23.33
CA LYS A 174 13.85 18.07 24.07
C LYS A 174 14.48 18.97 22.99
N PRO A 175 14.20 20.29 23.00
CA PRO A 175 14.85 21.19 22.07
C PRO A 175 16.38 21.07 22.26
N CYS A 176 17.08 20.76 21.17
CA CYS A 176 18.54 20.75 21.14
C CYS A 176 19.14 22.15 21.18
N PHE A 177 18.29 23.18 21.30
CA PHE A 177 18.71 24.57 21.48
C PHE A 177 18.45 24.91 22.93
N GLY A 178 19.54 24.98 23.71
CA GLY A 178 19.51 25.54 25.05
C GLY A 178 18.99 26.98 25.02
N GLU A 179 18.37 27.39 26.13
CA GLU A 179 17.99 28.77 26.40
C GLU A 179 19.16 29.73 26.21
#